data_4f9a3024aab6fc907bf4b64ae0bf9c1a
#
_entry.id   4f9a3024aab6fc907bf4b64ae0bf9c1a
#
_cell.length_a   1.000
_cell.length_b   1.000
_cell.length_c   1.000
_cell.angle_alpha   90.00
_cell.angle_beta   90.00
_cell.angle_gamma   90.00
#
_symmetry.space_group_name_H-M   'P 1'
#
loop_
_entity.id
_entity.type
_entity.pdbx_description
1 polymer ?
#
loop_
_entity_poly.entity_id
_entity_poly.type
_entity_poly.pdbx_seq_one_letter_code
_entity_poly.pdbx_strand_id
1 'polypeptide(L)'
;LPHSLSMKAAILIQRWFRCYMARLEVRRLSALNIFQSIEYADEQAQLQVLWPLQENEFYYFLTRTSLLPELMCRLFSASRICDPDSPGDKLKEYERMIEVPPSYLGPRLSFPLTIVDINAILQAFKHRQLLHARYVLQLLHETKKVLKQMPNITHLSTSYFKEITVCGDLHGKLDDLLLIFYKNGLPSGENPYIFNGDFVDRGKHSMEILIILFAFLLVYPNDLHLNRGNHEDFMMNMRYGFTKEVMQKYKHHGGQILQLLEDVYSWLPLATVIDHKILIVHGGISDTTDLELLSCFERKLETRALSVSDPSPLICRSKVVDILWSDPRSRQGCSPNTGRGGGCYFGPDVTTKLFAKYGLKMIIRSHECKPEGYDICHNGRVVTVFSASNYYEEGSNRGAYLKLNPDMSPRFVQYQVSKTTHKKTFNQRVSLVESTALRALRERLIGHRSELVAAFRRFDPGDTGKISVPDWVSVMESVLNLPVPWRSLCTHLASLDPEGRVDYLSCFSHLQVQEPVLEAHSALVETLYRYRSDLEIVFNIIDKDHSGLISMEEFRQMWQLFNAHHHVNVDDTTIDHLAQSMDLNKDGSIDFNEFLKAFHVFPPKPGTKTVPVVLTLDDRGGE
;
A
#
# COMPACT_ATOMS: atom_id res chain seq x y z
N LEU A 1 31.51 -21.07 47.31
CA LEU A 1 32.18 -20.11 46.40
C LEU A 1 31.89 -20.35 44.90
N PRO A 2 31.80 -21.60 44.35
CA PRO A 2 31.52 -21.82 42.90
C PRO A 2 30.10 -21.39 42.47
N HIS A 3 29.07 -21.59 43.29
CA HIS A 3 27.68 -21.22 42.98
C HIS A 3 27.47 -19.71 42.83
N SER A 4 28.19 -18.89 43.56
CA SER A 4 28.11 -17.42 43.47
C SER A 4 28.71 -16.89 42.16
N LEU A 5 29.77 -17.49 41.64
CA LEU A 5 30.41 -17.11 40.38
C LEU A 5 29.56 -17.51 39.17
N SER A 6 28.98 -18.72 39.16
CA SER A 6 28.10 -19.19 38.10
C SER A 6 26.81 -18.37 38.02
N MET A 7 26.24 -17.97 39.15
CA MET A 7 25.07 -17.10 39.21
C MET A 7 25.38 -15.69 38.68
N LYS A 8 26.53 -15.10 39.06
CA LYS A 8 26.97 -13.80 38.53
C LYS A 8 27.20 -13.86 37.02
N ALA A 9 27.83 -14.91 36.52
CA ALA A 9 28.03 -15.14 35.08
C ALA A 9 26.70 -15.29 34.34
N ALA A 10 25.74 -16.05 34.88
CA ALA A 10 24.43 -16.22 34.31
C ALA A 10 23.65 -14.87 34.21
N ILE A 11 23.69 -14.06 35.28
CA ILE A 11 23.08 -12.73 35.30
C ILE A 11 23.73 -11.81 34.24
N LEU A 12 25.06 -11.84 34.11
CA LEU A 12 25.79 -11.05 33.14
C LEU A 12 25.41 -11.44 31.70
N ILE A 13 25.36 -12.72 31.39
CA ILE A 13 24.96 -13.26 30.08
C ILE A 13 23.51 -12.88 29.77
N GLN A 14 22.58 -13.03 30.72
CA GLN A 14 21.19 -12.64 30.55
C GLN A 14 21.05 -11.15 30.31
N ARG A 15 21.78 -10.30 31.05
CA ARG A 15 21.78 -8.85 30.86
C ARG A 15 22.31 -8.48 29.48
N TRP A 16 23.42 -9.07 29.07
CA TRP A 16 24.01 -8.86 27.75
C TRP A 16 23.01 -9.27 26.63
N PHE A 17 22.42 -10.47 26.76
CA PHE A 17 21.44 -10.99 25.80
C PHE A 17 20.21 -10.08 25.70
N ARG A 18 19.63 -9.63 26.81
CA ARG A 18 18.50 -8.68 26.83
C ARG A 18 18.87 -7.37 26.15
N CYS A 19 20.04 -6.80 26.44
CA CYS A 19 20.51 -5.58 25.79
C CYS A 19 20.73 -5.79 24.28
N TYR A 20 21.27 -6.94 23.88
CA TYR A 20 21.45 -7.30 22.48
C TYR A 20 20.10 -7.38 21.74
N MET A 21 19.14 -8.12 22.31
CA MET A 21 17.80 -8.24 21.73
C MET A 21 17.07 -6.90 21.66
N ALA A 22 17.18 -6.06 22.70
CA ALA A 22 16.59 -4.72 22.69
C ALA A 22 17.18 -3.82 21.58
N ARG A 23 18.49 -3.89 21.35
CA ARG A 23 19.12 -3.15 20.24
C ARG A 23 18.62 -3.62 18.86
N LEU A 24 18.47 -4.93 18.66
CA LEU A 24 17.92 -5.47 17.41
C LEU A 24 16.48 -5.03 17.21
N GLU A 25 15.69 -4.99 18.27
CA GLU A 25 14.30 -4.55 18.20
C GLU A 25 14.19 -3.05 17.86
N VAL A 26 15.01 -2.20 18.45
CA VAL A 26 15.09 -0.77 18.10
C VAL A 26 15.44 -0.59 16.61
N ARG A 27 16.39 -1.36 16.06
CA ARG A 27 16.74 -1.33 14.64
C ARG A 27 15.57 -1.73 13.75
N ARG A 28 14.84 -2.80 14.12
CA ARG A 28 13.64 -3.25 13.42
C ARG A 28 12.55 -2.18 13.39
N LEU A 29 12.27 -1.58 14.54
CA LEU A 29 11.27 -0.52 14.66
C LEU A 29 11.66 0.75 13.90
N SER A 30 12.93 1.12 13.91
CA SER A 30 13.44 2.26 13.13
C SER A 30 13.28 2.02 11.62
N ALA A 31 13.59 0.81 11.14
CA ALA A 31 13.40 0.45 9.75
C ALA A 31 11.90 0.44 9.36
N LEU A 32 11.04 -0.06 10.24
CA LEU A 32 9.59 -0.03 10.02
C LEU A 32 9.07 1.42 9.93
N ASN A 33 9.54 2.31 10.79
CA ASN A 33 9.20 3.74 10.74
C ASN A 33 9.60 4.40 9.41
N ILE A 34 10.76 4.06 8.85
CA ILE A 34 11.19 4.54 7.53
C ILE A 34 10.19 4.11 6.46
N PHE A 35 9.82 2.84 6.41
CA PHE A 35 8.85 2.34 5.44
C PHE A 35 7.49 3.03 5.56
N GLN A 36 6.97 3.16 6.78
CA GLN A 36 5.68 3.84 7.03
C GLN A 36 5.74 5.31 6.64
N SER A 37 6.84 6.01 6.92
CA SER A 37 7.00 7.42 6.55
C SER A 37 7.00 7.61 5.03
N ILE A 38 7.68 6.72 4.29
CA ILE A 38 7.68 6.74 2.82
C ILE A 38 6.28 6.43 2.28
N GLU A 39 5.61 5.40 2.81
CA GLU A 39 4.26 5.01 2.40
C GLU A 39 3.25 6.14 2.59
N TYR A 40 3.26 6.78 3.75
CA TYR A 40 2.35 7.89 4.04
C TYR A 40 2.63 9.11 3.16
N ALA A 41 3.90 9.41 2.85
CA ALA A 41 4.23 10.47 1.91
C ALA A 41 3.72 10.16 0.49
N ASP A 42 3.77 8.89 0.06
CA ASP A 42 3.22 8.45 -1.23
C ASP A 42 1.69 8.56 -1.26
N GLU A 43 1.00 8.18 -0.19
CA GLU A 43 -0.46 8.31 -0.04
C GLU A 43 -0.88 9.78 -0.05
N GLN A 44 -0.16 10.64 0.70
CA GLN A 44 -0.40 12.08 0.72
C GLN A 44 -0.32 12.70 -0.68
N ALA A 45 0.74 12.39 -1.43
CA ALA A 45 0.89 12.88 -2.80
C ALA A 45 -0.28 12.45 -3.69
N GLN A 46 -0.81 11.25 -3.51
CA GLN A 46 -1.95 10.75 -4.28
C GLN A 46 -3.27 11.41 -3.90
N LEU A 47 -3.56 11.56 -2.61
CA LEU A 47 -4.82 12.14 -2.15
C LEU A 47 -4.89 13.63 -2.43
N GLN A 48 -3.76 14.35 -2.45
CA GLN A 48 -3.71 15.74 -2.92
C GLN A 48 -4.12 15.85 -4.39
N VAL A 49 -3.90 14.82 -5.18
CA VAL A 49 -4.36 14.72 -6.57
C VAL A 49 -5.87 14.43 -6.66
N LEU A 50 -6.40 13.67 -5.71
CA LEU A 50 -7.81 13.26 -5.67
C LEU A 50 -8.72 14.28 -4.96
N TRP A 51 -8.16 15.24 -4.20
CA TRP A 51 -8.89 16.13 -3.30
C TRP A 51 -8.90 17.62 -3.67
N PRO A 52 -9.34 18.02 -4.84
CA PRO A 52 -9.45 19.42 -5.17
C PRO A 52 -10.90 19.89 -5.26
N LEU A 53 -11.63 19.91 -4.16
CA LEU A 53 -13.05 20.30 -4.16
C LEU A 53 -13.42 21.32 -3.07
N GLN A 54 -12.47 22.11 -2.60
CA GLN A 54 -12.83 23.31 -1.83
C GLN A 54 -12.18 24.55 -2.46
N GLU A 55 -13.07 25.41 -3.03
CA GLU A 55 -12.89 26.81 -3.41
C GLU A 55 -12.24 27.13 -4.78
N ASN A 56 -12.70 28.22 -5.37
CA ASN A 56 -12.42 28.79 -6.68
C ASN A 56 -10.91 29.08 -7.00
N GLU A 57 -9.99 28.85 -6.10
CA GLU A 57 -8.54 28.97 -6.35
C GLU A 57 -7.94 27.75 -7.07
N PHE A 58 -8.71 26.67 -7.18
CA PHE A 58 -8.24 25.40 -7.73
C PHE A 58 -7.98 25.42 -9.25
N TYR A 59 -8.74 26.19 -10.01
CA TYR A 59 -8.50 26.36 -11.45
C TYR A 59 -7.13 27.02 -11.73
N TYR A 60 -6.64 27.83 -10.78
CA TYR A 60 -5.33 28.50 -10.88
C TYR A 60 -4.17 27.58 -10.43
N PHE A 61 -4.43 26.62 -9.54
CA PHE A 61 -3.40 25.68 -9.03
C PHE A 61 -3.16 24.53 -10.01
N LEU A 62 -4.20 24.01 -10.67
CA LEU A 62 -4.09 22.95 -11.70
C LEU A 62 -3.28 23.41 -12.93
N THR A 63 -3.28 24.69 -13.25
CA THR A 63 -2.51 25.22 -14.38
C THR A 63 -1.02 25.36 -14.08
N ARG A 64 -0.59 25.18 -12.83
CA ARG A 64 0.81 25.35 -12.43
C ARG A 64 1.52 24.12 -11.86
N THR A 65 0.85 23.07 -11.41
CA THR A 65 1.53 22.03 -10.62
C THR A 65 1.31 20.58 -11.01
N SER A 66 0.32 20.17 -11.80
CA SER A 66 0.33 18.81 -12.34
C SER A 66 -0.84 18.52 -13.30
N LEU A 67 -0.54 18.32 -14.57
CA LEU A 67 -1.44 17.75 -15.59
C LEU A 67 -1.58 16.21 -15.44
N LEU A 68 -0.85 15.57 -14.52
CA LEU A 68 -0.86 14.11 -14.36
C LEU A 68 -2.27 13.55 -14.06
N PRO A 69 -3.09 14.16 -13.19
CA PRO A 69 -4.47 13.70 -12.97
C PRO A 69 -5.33 13.84 -14.22
N GLU A 70 -5.21 14.93 -14.96
CA GLU A 70 -5.98 15.13 -16.18
C GLU A 70 -5.51 14.21 -17.30
N LEU A 71 -4.19 14.00 -17.43
CA LEU A 71 -3.60 13.02 -18.35
C LEU A 71 -4.02 11.61 -17.95
N MET A 72 -3.95 11.27 -16.69
CA MET A 72 -4.40 9.99 -16.15
C MET A 72 -5.91 9.81 -16.38
N CYS A 73 -6.73 10.80 -16.09
CA CYS A 73 -8.16 10.77 -16.39
C CYS A 73 -8.44 10.61 -17.89
N ARG A 74 -7.68 11.27 -18.77
CA ARG A 74 -7.81 11.12 -20.23
C ARG A 74 -7.36 9.76 -20.72
N LEU A 75 -6.24 9.25 -20.23
CA LEU A 75 -5.73 7.90 -20.54
C LEU A 75 -6.73 6.84 -20.05
N PHE A 76 -7.29 7.02 -18.85
CA PHE A 76 -8.33 6.12 -18.31
C PHE A 76 -9.66 6.24 -19.00
N SER A 77 -10.05 7.44 -19.42
CA SER A 77 -11.25 7.62 -20.24
C SER A 77 -11.09 6.98 -21.62
N ALA A 78 -9.89 7.01 -22.17
CA ALA A 78 -9.58 6.34 -23.43
C ALA A 78 -9.47 4.81 -23.29
N SER A 79 -9.05 4.31 -22.14
CA SER A 79 -9.03 2.86 -21.83
C SER A 79 -10.39 2.34 -21.32
N ARG A 80 -11.31 3.22 -20.92
CA ARG A 80 -12.71 2.86 -20.66
C ARG A 80 -13.40 2.55 -22.00
N ILE A 81 -13.23 1.34 -22.45
CA ILE A 81 -13.93 0.76 -23.63
C ILE A 81 -15.45 0.64 -23.38
N CYS A 82 -15.97 1.14 -22.28
CA CYS A 82 -17.39 1.02 -21.93
C CYS A 82 -17.99 2.37 -21.56
N ASP A 83 -19.04 2.70 -22.31
CA ASP A 83 -20.02 3.73 -22.05
C ASP A 83 -20.52 3.65 -20.59
N PRO A 84 -20.43 4.72 -19.78
CA PRO A 84 -20.90 4.72 -18.38
C PRO A 84 -22.41 4.39 -18.25
N ASP A 85 -23.18 4.55 -19.31
CA ASP A 85 -24.60 4.23 -19.39
C ASP A 85 -24.91 2.82 -19.87
N SER A 86 -23.91 1.94 -20.04
CA SER A 86 -24.13 0.58 -20.49
C SER A 86 -24.59 -0.32 -19.34
N PRO A 87 -25.82 -0.90 -19.40
CA PRO A 87 -26.37 -1.67 -18.31
C PRO A 87 -25.58 -2.96 -18.07
N GLY A 88 -25.65 -3.47 -16.81
CA GLY A 88 -24.98 -4.70 -16.37
C GLY A 88 -25.28 -5.98 -17.18
N ASP A 89 -26.10 -5.87 -18.20
CA ASP A 89 -26.44 -6.95 -19.12
C ASP A 89 -25.29 -7.27 -20.09
N LYS A 90 -24.48 -6.29 -20.51
CA LYS A 90 -23.34 -6.55 -21.43
C LYS A 90 -22.24 -7.40 -20.79
N LEU A 91 -21.90 -7.17 -19.52
CA LEU A 91 -20.91 -7.99 -18.82
C LEU A 91 -21.40 -9.41 -18.56
N LYS A 92 -22.72 -9.61 -18.34
CA LYS A 92 -23.30 -10.95 -18.25
C LYS A 92 -23.35 -11.69 -19.59
N GLU A 93 -23.58 -10.96 -20.67
CA GLU A 93 -23.49 -11.50 -22.03
C GLU A 93 -22.06 -11.91 -22.34
N TYR A 94 -21.10 -11.04 -22.03
CA TYR A 94 -19.66 -11.35 -22.15
C TYR A 94 -19.26 -12.59 -21.36
N GLU A 95 -19.69 -12.73 -20.09
CA GLU A 95 -19.44 -13.92 -19.26
C GLU A 95 -19.92 -15.21 -19.95
N ARG A 96 -21.12 -15.18 -20.57
CA ARG A 96 -21.70 -16.33 -21.26
C ARG A 96 -20.91 -16.75 -22.49
N MET A 97 -20.27 -15.79 -23.17
CA MET A 97 -19.46 -16.04 -24.36
C MET A 97 -18.10 -16.72 -24.03
N ILE A 98 -17.64 -16.65 -22.78
CA ILE A 98 -16.35 -17.24 -22.39
C ILE A 98 -16.51 -18.74 -22.24
N GLU A 99 -15.91 -19.53 -23.13
CA GLU A 99 -15.87 -20.97 -23.04
C GLU A 99 -14.78 -21.47 -22.07
N VAL A 100 -15.11 -22.46 -21.25
CA VAL A 100 -14.15 -23.15 -20.40
C VAL A 100 -13.55 -24.31 -21.17
N PRO A 101 -12.28 -24.27 -21.58
CA PRO A 101 -11.70 -25.30 -22.41
C PRO A 101 -11.68 -26.65 -21.69
N PRO A 102 -11.80 -27.78 -22.43
CA PRO A 102 -11.72 -29.12 -21.83
C PRO A 102 -10.40 -29.38 -21.09
N SER A 103 -9.31 -28.73 -21.54
CA SER A 103 -7.98 -28.81 -20.92
C SER A 103 -7.86 -28.06 -19.58
N TYR A 104 -8.87 -27.30 -19.16
CA TYR A 104 -8.86 -26.64 -17.88
C TYR A 104 -8.95 -27.65 -16.72
N LEU A 105 -7.92 -27.72 -15.90
CA LEU A 105 -7.77 -28.67 -14.78
C LEU A 105 -8.19 -28.08 -13.42
N GLY A 106 -8.52 -26.78 -13.38
CA GLY A 106 -8.97 -26.12 -12.15
C GLY A 106 -10.41 -26.48 -11.76
N PRO A 107 -10.91 -25.93 -10.64
CA PRO A 107 -12.26 -26.21 -10.17
C PRO A 107 -13.32 -25.68 -11.13
N ARG A 108 -14.32 -26.52 -11.42
CA ARG A 108 -15.52 -26.15 -12.19
C ARG A 108 -16.64 -25.85 -11.23
N LEU A 109 -17.07 -24.59 -11.21
CA LEU A 109 -18.06 -24.11 -10.25
C LEU A 109 -19.49 -24.19 -10.81
N SER A 110 -20.43 -24.50 -9.95
CA SER A 110 -21.85 -24.39 -10.21
C SER A 110 -22.51 -23.49 -9.16
N PHE A 111 -23.43 -22.64 -9.58
CA PHE A 111 -24.13 -21.72 -8.68
C PHE A 111 -25.56 -22.19 -8.41
N PRO A 112 -26.04 -22.15 -7.15
CA PRO A 112 -25.38 -21.58 -5.97
C PRO A 112 -24.20 -22.42 -5.48
N LEU A 113 -23.16 -21.73 -4.95
CA LEU A 113 -21.97 -22.37 -4.41
C LEU A 113 -22.27 -23.15 -3.14
N THR A 114 -21.48 -24.20 -2.92
CA THR A 114 -21.48 -25.01 -1.71
C THR A 114 -20.12 -25.02 -1.02
N ILE A 115 -20.05 -25.55 0.20
CA ILE A 115 -18.77 -25.72 0.90
C ILE A 115 -17.79 -26.65 0.14
N VAL A 116 -18.30 -27.54 -0.69
CA VAL A 116 -17.48 -28.42 -1.54
C VAL A 116 -16.75 -27.60 -2.60
N ASP A 117 -17.44 -26.64 -3.22
CA ASP A 117 -16.83 -25.72 -4.20
C ASP A 117 -15.75 -24.86 -3.56
N ILE A 118 -16.01 -24.33 -2.35
CA ILE A 118 -15.00 -23.55 -1.59
C ILE A 118 -13.77 -24.41 -1.30
N ASN A 119 -13.94 -25.64 -0.85
CA ASN A 119 -12.81 -26.53 -0.60
C ASN A 119 -12.01 -26.82 -1.87
N ALA A 120 -12.67 -26.98 -3.02
CA ALA A 120 -12.01 -27.14 -4.31
C ALA A 120 -11.20 -25.88 -4.69
N ILE A 121 -11.75 -24.67 -4.48
CA ILE A 121 -11.05 -23.39 -4.67
C ILE A 121 -9.82 -23.30 -3.77
N LEU A 122 -9.97 -23.59 -2.46
CA LEU A 122 -8.86 -23.56 -1.50
C LEU A 122 -7.74 -24.52 -1.88
N GLN A 123 -8.07 -25.73 -2.34
CA GLN A 123 -7.07 -26.70 -2.80
C GLN A 123 -6.39 -26.22 -4.09
N ALA A 124 -7.12 -25.69 -5.06
CA ALA A 124 -6.57 -25.14 -6.29
C ALA A 124 -5.56 -24.03 -5.99
N PHE A 125 -5.88 -23.09 -5.10
CA PHE A 125 -5.01 -21.98 -4.76
C PHE A 125 -3.77 -22.39 -3.93
N LYS A 126 -3.88 -23.41 -3.08
CA LYS A 126 -2.69 -24.05 -2.46
C LYS A 126 -1.72 -24.61 -3.49
N HIS A 127 -2.22 -25.11 -4.63
CA HIS A 127 -1.41 -25.61 -5.74
C HIS A 127 -1.12 -24.52 -6.78
N ARG A 128 -1.39 -23.24 -6.49
CA ARG A 128 -1.17 -22.09 -7.37
C ARG A 128 -1.88 -22.18 -8.71
N GLN A 129 -3.01 -22.88 -8.76
CA GLN A 129 -3.90 -22.91 -9.92
C GLN A 129 -4.80 -21.68 -9.91
N LEU A 130 -5.06 -21.12 -11.08
CA LEU A 130 -5.99 -19.99 -11.23
C LEU A 130 -7.41 -20.49 -11.46
N LEU A 131 -8.39 -19.75 -10.91
CA LEU A 131 -9.78 -19.92 -11.27
C LEU A 131 -10.02 -19.35 -12.67
N HIS A 132 -10.76 -20.06 -13.53
CA HIS A 132 -11.05 -19.58 -14.89
C HIS A 132 -11.86 -18.28 -14.89
N ALA A 133 -11.55 -17.36 -15.83
CA ALA A 133 -12.18 -16.04 -15.90
C ALA A 133 -13.70 -16.07 -15.90
N ARG A 134 -14.33 -17.04 -16.58
CA ARG A 134 -15.78 -17.25 -16.54
C ARG A 134 -16.31 -17.40 -15.12
N TYR A 135 -15.70 -18.28 -14.34
CA TYR A 135 -16.14 -18.52 -12.96
C TYR A 135 -15.88 -17.32 -12.04
N VAL A 136 -14.80 -16.56 -12.30
CA VAL A 136 -14.52 -15.30 -11.59
C VAL A 136 -15.64 -14.29 -11.85
N LEU A 137 -16.03 -14.08 -13.11
CA LEU A 137 -17.11 -13.15 -13.45
C LEU A 137 -18.45 -13.59 -12.86
N GLN A 138 -18.76 -14.90 -12.90
CA GLN A 138 -19.95 -15.45 -12.26
C GLN A 138 -19.97 -15.18 -10.75
N LEU A 139 -18.84 -15.47 -10.08
CA LEU A 139 -18.68 -15.21 -8.65
C LEU A 139 -18.92 -13.73 -8.32
N LEU A 140 -18.32 -12.82 -9.08
CA LEU A 140 -18.47 -11.37 -8.87
C LEU A 140 -19.90 -10.90 -9.10
N HIS A 141 -20.61 -11.43 -10.11
CA HIS A 141 -22.02 -11.11 -10.36
C HIS A 141 -22.92 -11.56 -9.21
N GLU A 142 -22.72 -12.78 -8.69
CA GLU A 142 -23.51 -13.30 -7.56
C GLU A 142 -23.17 -12.53 -6.27
N THR A 143 -21.88 -12.25 -6.01
CA THR A 143 -21.44 -11.43 -4.87
C THR A 143 -22.08 -10.05 -4.89
N LYS A 144 -22.10 -9.38 -6.03
CA LYS A 144 -22.76 -8.07 -6.20
C LYS A 144 -24.24 -8.13 -5.82
N LYS A 145 -24.97 -9.19 -6.20
CA LYS A 145 -26.39 -9.34 -5.83
C LYS A 145 -26.58 -9.39 -4.31
N VAL A 146 -25.74 -10.16 -3.61
CA VAL A 146 -25.78 -10.28 -2.15
C VAL A 146 -25.44 -8.96 -1.49
N LEU A 147 -24.31 -8.32 -1.88
CA LEU A 147 -23.86 -7.06 -1.29
C LEU A 147 -24.87 -5.92 -1.49
N LYS A 148 -25.60 -5.88 -2.60
CA LYS A 148 -26.67 -4.89 -2.84
C LYS A 148 -27.80 -4.95 -1.82
N GLN A 149 -28.05 -6.13 -1.26
CA GLN A 149 -29.11 -6.33 -0.26
C GLN A 149 -28.64 -6.05 1.17
N MET A 150 -27.32 -5.95 1.38
CA MET A 150 -26.76 -5.66 2.68
C MET A 150 -26.87 -4.17 3.02
N PRO A 151 -27.04 -3.80 4.31
CA PRO A 151 -27.02 -2.42 4.76
C PRO A 151 -25.61 -1.81 4.67
N ASN A 152 -25.52 -0.48 4.76
CA ASN A 152 -24.22 0.22 4.82
C ASN A 152 -23.46 -0.10 6.11
N ILE A 153 -24.18 -0.30 7.21
CA ILE A 153 -23.64 -0.75 8.50
C ILE A 153 -24.33 -2.07 8.84
N THR A 154 -23.55 -3.14 8.94
CA THR A 154 -24.05 -4.46 9.35
C THR A 154 -24.15 -4.56 10.87
N HIS A 155 -25.17 -5.25 11.38
CA HIS A 155 -25.38 -5.43 12.81
C HIS A 155 -25.30 -6.91 13.18
N LEU A 156 -24.45 -7.24 14.16
CA LEU A 156 -24.23 -8.58 14.68
C LEU A 156 -24.53 -8.67 16.17
N SER A 157 -24.84 -9.87 16.65
CA SER A 157 -24.99 -10.13 18.07
C SER A 157 -24.16 -11.32 18.52
N THR A 158 -23.40 -11.17 19.60
CA THR A 158 -22.63 -12.26 20.22
C THR A 158 -23.55 -13.27 20.92
N SER A 159 -24.84 -12.95 21.17
CA SER A 159 -25.79 -13.88 21.75
C SER A 159 -26.04 -15.12 20.90
N TYR A 160 -25.79 -15.03 19.58
CA TYR A 160 -25.91 -16.14 18.64
C TYR A 160 -24.61 -16.90 18.42
N PHE A 161 -23.44 -16.32 18.79
CA PHE A 161 -22.11 -16.85 18.52
C PHE A 161 -21.29 -16.94 19.80
N LYS A 162 -20.49 -17.99 19.92
CA LYS A 162 -19.58 -18.14 21.06
C LYS A 162 -18.40 -17.16 20.98
N GLU A 163 -17.83 -16.99 19.80
CA GLU A 163 -16.73 -16.06 19.51
C GLU A 163 -16.88 -15.51 18.10
N ILE A 164 -16.54 -14.24 17.88
CA ILE A 164 -16.45 -13.61 16.57
C ILE A 164 -14.98 -13.35 16.25
N THR A 165 -14.52 -13.76 15.07
CA THR A 165 -13.16 -13.52 14.63
C THR A 165 -13.09 -12.26 13.77
N VAL A 166 -12.22 -11.31 14.10
CA VAL A 166 -11.99 -10.08 13.35
C VAL A 166 -10.58 -10.10 12.76
N CYS A 167 -10.49 -9.99 11.45
CA CYS A 167 -9.26 -9.87 10.69
C CYS A 167 -9.14 -8.45 10.13
N GLY A 168 -7.94 -7.88 10.18
CA GLY A 168 -7.59 -6.62 9.49
C GLY A 168 -7.04 -6.87 8.10
N ASP A 169 -6.25 -5.91 7.64
CA ASP A 169 -5.63 -5.85 6.30
C ASP A 169 -4.93 -7.15 5.91
N LEU A 170 -5.19 -7.62 4.71
CA LEU A 170 -4.56 -8.83 4.15
C LEU A 170 -3.59 -8.53 3.00
N HIS A 171 -3.85 -7.48 2.22
CA HIS A 171 -2.98 -6.99 1.15
C HIS A 171 -2.36 -8.09 0.27
N GLY A 172 -3.20 -8.96 -0.30
CA GLY A 172 -2.74 -10.02 -1.19
C GLY A 172 -1.82 -11.07 -0.56
N LYS A 173 -1.75 -11.15 0.78
CA LYS A 173 -0.95 -12.17 1.50
C LYS A 173 -1.78 -13.44 1.73
N LEU A 174 -2.00 -14.23 0.69
CA LEU A 174 -2.80 -15.47 0.73
C LEU A 174 -2.31 -16.45 1.80
N ASP A 175 -1.00 -16.57 1.98
CA ASP A 175 -0.43 -17.48 2.99
C ASP A 175 -0.87 -17.11 4.42
N ASP A 176 -1.07 -15.80 4.69
CA ASP A 176 -1.59 -15.32 5.98
C ASP A 176 -3.06 -15.72 6.15
N LEU A 177 -3.91 -15.54 5.14
CA LEU A 177 -5.31 -15.97 5.18
C LEU A 177 -5.44 -17.49 5.40
N LEU A 178 -4.67 -18.27 4.67
CA LEU A 178 -4.65 -19.73 4.82
C LEU A 178 -4.15 -20.17 6.21
N LEU A 179 -3.20 -19.43 6.79
CA LEU A 179 -2.71 -19.69 8.15
C LEU A 179 -3.76 -19.33 9.20
N ILE A 180 -4.52 -18.23 9.03
CA ILE A 180 -5.65 -17.88 9.89
C ILE A 180 -6.67 -19.02 9.87
N PHE A 181 -7.08 -19.49 8.69
CA PHE A 181 -8.04 -20.58 8.55
C PHE A 181 -7.51 -21.90 9.14
N TYR A 182 -6.22 -22.19 8.99
CA TYR A 182 -5.61 -23.36 9.62
C TYR A 182 -5.64 -23.30 11.14
N LYS A 183 -5.38 -22.12 11.73
CA LYS A 183 -5.31 -21.95 13.19
C LYS A 183 -6.68 -21.80 13.85
N ASN A 184 -7.63 -21.18 13.17
CA ASN A 184 -8.91 -20.76 13.73
C ASN A 184 -10.12 -21.50 13.13
N GLY A 185 -9.93 -22.34 12.12
CA GLY A 185 -10.99 -22.99 11.35
C GLY A 185 -11.54 -22.10 10.24
N LEU A 186 -12.31 -22.72 9.34
CA LEU A 186 -12.97 -22.03 8.23
C LEU A 186 -14.19 -21.23 8.72
N PRO A 187 -14.58 -20.16 8.00
CA PRO A 187 -15.86 -19.49 8.22
C PRO A 187 -17.05 -20.45 8.12
N SER A 188 -17.97 -20.37 9.07
CA SER A 188 -19.18 -21.17 9.13
C SER A 188 -20.19 -20.57 10.11
N GLY A 189 -21.41 -21.09 10.21
CA GLY A 189 -22.40 -20.68 11.20
C GLY A 189 -21.96 -20.83 12.66
N GLU A 190 -20.97 -21.67 12.95
CA GLU A 190 -20.39 -21.84 14.27
C GLU A 190 -19.11 -20.99 14.49
N ASN A 191 -18.55 -20.43 13.43
CA ASN A 191 -17.29 -19.68 13.45
C ASN A 191 -17.37 -18.45 12.53
N PRO A 192 -18.08 -17.40 12.96
CA PRO A 192 -18.27 -16.19 12.16
C PRO A 192 -16.99 -15.36 12.07
N TYR A 193 -16.83 -14.70 10.91
CA TYR A 193 -15.68 -13.84 10.62
C TYR A 193 -16.11 -12.45 10.15
N ILE A 194 -15.30 -11.46 10.51
CA ILE A 194 -15.34 -10.12 9.97
C ILE A 194 -13.97 -9.81 9.38
N PHE A 195 -13.93 -9.49 8.09
CA PHE A 195 -12.73 -9.00 7.41
C PHE A 195 -12.89 -7.50 7.19
N ASN A 196 -11.98 -6.71 7.73
CA ASN A 196 -12.16 -5.28 7.91
C ASN A 196 -11.46 -4.44 6.82
N GLY A 197 -11.57 -4.85 5.56
CA GLY A 197 -11.05 -4.14 4.40
C GLY A 197 -9.59 -4.46 4.06
N ASP A 198 -9.10 -3.81 3.02
CA ASP A 198 -7.75 -3.91 2.47
C ASP A 198 -7.34 -5.36 2.15
N PHE A 199 -8.17 -6.00 1.30
CA PHE A 199 -7.92 -7.37 0.84
C PHE A 199 -6.85 -7.42 -0.25
N VAL A 200 -6.73 -6.33 -1.02
CA VAL A 200 -5.98 -6.22 -2.27
C VAL A 200 -4.74 -5.33 -2.13
N ASP A 201 -3.97 -5.25 -3.21
CA ASP A 201 -2.74 -4.48 -3.33
C ASP A 201 -1.53 -5.03 -2.56
N ARG A 202 -0.33 -4.55 -2.88
CA ARG A 202 0.97 -4.86 -2.24
C ARG A 202 1.41 -6.32 -2.36
N GLY A 203 0.52 -7.28 -2.15
CA GLY A 203 0.77 -8.72 -2.30
C GLY A 203 0.57 -9.19 -3.75
N LYS A 204 0.79 -10.49 -3.98
CA LYS A 204 0.72 -11.11 -5.31
C LYS A 204 -0.51 -12.02 -5.51
N HIS A 205 -1.36 -12.12 -4.49
CA HIS A 205 -2.47 -13.07 -4.46
C HIS A 205 -3.78 -12.41 -3.99
N SER A 206 -3.99 -11.16 -4.41
CA SER A 206 -5.18 -10.39 -4.07
C SER A 206 -6.44 -11.00 -4.67
N MET A 207 -6.36 -11.45 -5.93
CA MET A 207 -7.50 -12.12 -6.59
C MET A 207 -7.91 -13.39 -5.88
N GLU A 208 -6.96 -14.21 -5.45
CA GLU A 208 -7.25 -15.44 -4.72
C GLU A 208 -7.93 -15.14 -3.39
N ILE A 209 -7.50 -14.09 -2.67
CA ILE A 209 -8.14 -13.65 -1.43
C ILE A 209 -9.58 -13.22 -1.71
N LEU A 210 -9.82 -12.34 -2.69
CA LEU A 210 -11.18 -11.90 -3.04
C LEU A 210 -12.09 -13.08 -3.41
N ILE A 211 -11.60 -14.00 -4.24
CA ILE A 211 -12.36 -15.18 -4.66
C ILE A 211 -12.74 -16.03 -3.44
N ILE A 212 -11.81 -16.27 -2.51
CA ILE A 212 -12.08 -17.03 -1.29
C ILE A 212 -13.12 -16.32 -0.42
N LEU A 213 -12.93 -15.02 -0.14
CA LEU A 213 -13.82 -14.26 0.73
C LEU A 213 -15.22 -14.14 0.12
N PHE A 214 -15.32 -13.88 -1.18
CA PHE A 214 -16.62 -13.81 -1.87
C PHE A 214 -17.32 -15.17 -1.95
N ALA A 215 -16.58 -16.25 -2.17
CA ALA A 215 -17.15 -17.59 -2.15
C ALA A 215 -17.73 -17.94 -0.76
N PHE A 216 -17.01 -17.64 0.31
CA PHE A 216 -17.53 -17.80 1.67
C PHE A 216 -18.72 -16.90 1.96
N LEU A 217 -18.72 -15.66 1.48
CA LEU A 217 -19.86 -14.74 1.62
C LEU A 217 -21.13 -15.30 0.95
N LEU A 218 -21.01 -15.92 -0.22
CA LEU A 218 -22.15 -16.52 -0.91
C LEU A 218 -22.72 -17.75 -0.20
N VAL A 219 -21.87 -18.52 0.48
CA VAL A 219 -22.29 -19.72 1.21
C VAL A 219 -22.78 -19.39 2.63
N TYR A 220 -22.16 -18.41 3.28
CA TYR A 220 -22.43 -17.98 4.67
C TYR A 220 -22.69 -16.47 4.77
N PRO A 221 -23.73 -15.93 4.12
CA PRO A 221 -23.95 -14.48 4.04
C PRO A 221 -24.26 -13.82 5.39
N ASN A 222 -24.67 -14.60 6.40
CA ASN A 222 -24.95 -14.11 7.75
C ASN A 222 -23.79 -14.30 8.73
N ASP A 223 -22.74 -15.02 8.33
CA ASP A 223 -21.65 -15.43 9.23
C ASP A 223 -20.27 -14.95 8.75
N LEU A 224 -20.18 -14.48 7.50
CA LEU A 224 -18.99 -13.81 6.99
C LEU A 224 -19.34 -12.39 6.57
N HIS A 225 -18.66 -11.42 7.15
CA HIS A 225 -18.89 -9.99 6.92
C HIS A 225 -17.63 -9.35 6.37
N LEU A 226 -17.81 -8.50 5.37
CA LEU A 226 -16.73 -7.77 4.71
C LEU A 226 -17.00 -6.27 4.86
N ASN A 227 -16.09 -5.53 5.47
CA ASN A 227 -16.11 -4.08 5.42
C ASN A 227 -15.23 -3.60 4.27
N ARG A 228 -15.53 -2.44 3.71
CA ARG A 228 -14.70 -1.79 2.71
C ARG A 228 -13.48 -1.16 3.37
N GLY A 229 -12.28 -1.34 2.78
CA GLY A 229 -11.07 -0.59 3.08
C GLY A 229 -10.81 0.50 2.04
N ASN A 230 -9.77 1.27 2.24
CA ASN A 230 -9.37 2.32 1.30
C ASN A 230 -8.70 1.76 0.03
N HIS A 231 -8.18 0.53 0.08
CA HIS A 231 -7.64 -0.17 -1.10
C HIS A 231 -8.70 -0.87 -1.95
N GLU A 232 -9.94 -0.98 -1.52
CA GLU A 232 -11.05 -1.39 -2.39
C GLU A 232 -11.50 -0.19 -3.24
N ASP A 233 -10.54 0.34 -4.03
CA ASP A 233 -10.67 1.51 -4.89
C ASP A 233 -9.82 1.36 -6.16
N PHE A 234 -10.37 1.77 -7.31
CA PHE A 234 -9.72 1.60 -8.60
C PHE A 234 -8.38 2.36 -8.70
N MET A 235 -8.30 3.61 -8.19
CA MET A 235 -7.09 4.42 -8.25
C MET A 235 -5.98 3.85 -7.37
N MET A 236 -6.35 3.33 -6.19
CA MET A 236 -5.42 2.63 -5.30
C MET A 236 -4.89 1.36 -5.99
N ASN A 237 -5.77 0.58 -6.60
CA ASN A 237 -5.40 -0.68 -7.26
C ASN A 237 -4.43 -0.51 -8.42
N MET A 238 -4.55 0.59 -9.16
CA MET A 238 -3.59 0.89 -10.21
C MET A 238 -2.20 1.19 -9.67
N ARG A 239 -2.13 1.94 -8.57
CA ARG A 239 -0.87 2.39 -8.00
C ARG A 239 -0.15 1.29 -7.22
N TYR A 240 -0.90 0.46 -6.48
CA TYR A 240 -0.33 -0.49 -5.54
C TYR A 240 -0.31 -1.94 -6.03
N GLY A 241 -0.63 -2.16 -7.30
CA GLY A 241 -0.27 -3.35 -8.04
C GLY A 241 -1.39 -4.35 -8.29
N PHE A 242 -2.60 -4.17 -7.76
CA PHE A 242 -3.69 -5.11 -7.98
C PHE A 242 -4.18 -5.11 -9.44
N THR A 243 -4.28 -3.95 -10.08
CA THR A 243 -4.63 -3.86 -11.51
C THR A 243 -3.66 -4.69 -12.36
N LYS A 244 -2.36 -4.55 -12.12
CA LYS A 244 -1.31 -5.33 -12.79
C LYS A 244 -1.46 -6.83 -12.52
N GLU A 245 -1.73 -7.22 -11.26
CA GLU A 245 -1.97 -8.62 -10.89
C GLU A 245 -3.10 -9.24 -11.71
N VAL A 246 -4.25 -8.54 -11.82
CA VAL A 246 -5.43 -9.02 -12.56
C VAL A 246 -5.13 -9.14 -14.05
N MET A 247 -4.49 -8.12 -14.64
CA MET A 247 -4.15 -8.14 -16.07
C MET A 247 -3.18 -9.27 -16.41
N GLN A 248 -2.15 -9.51 -15.59
CA GLN A 248 -1.21 -10.63 -15.79
C GLN A 248 -1.88 -11.99 -15.65
N LYS A 249 -2.81 -12.16 -14.68
CA LYS A 249 -3.48 -13.46 -14.43
C LYS A 249 -4.56 -13.77 -15.46
N TYR A 250 -5.31 -12.78 -15.90
CA TYR A 250 -6.53 -12.97 -16.72
C TYR A 250 -6.40 -12.39 -18.13
N LYS A 251 -5.30 -11.71 -18.43
CA LYS A 251 -4.97 -11.17 -19.77
C LYS A 251 -6.16 -10.39 -20.37
N HIS A 252 -6.61 -10.79 -21.54
CA HIS A 252 -7.72 -10.13 -22.27
C HIS A 252 -9.07 -10.11 -21.53
N HIS A 253 -9.24 -10.88 -20.46
CA HIS A 253 -10.42 -10.81 -19.58
C HIS A 253 -10.21 -9.86 -18.39
N GLY A 254 -8.98 -9.38 -18.15
CA GLY A 254 -8.62 -8.60 -16.97
C GLY A 254 -9.40 -7.30 -16.86
N GLY A 255 -9.57 -6.57 -17.96
CA GLY A 255 -10.30 -5.30 -17.97
C GLY A 255 -11.76 -5.45 -17.53
N GLN A 256 -12.46 -6.49 -18.00
CA GLN A 256 -13.85 -6.76 -17.63
C GLN A 256 -13.98 -7.20 -16.16
N ILE A 257 -12.99 -7.96 -15.66
CA ILE A 257 -12.93 -8.35 -14.25
C ILE A 257 -12.73 -7.10 -13.37
N LEU A 258 -11.80 -6.20 -13.72
CA LEU A 258 -11.56 -4.95 -12.98
C LEU A 258 -12.77 -4.03 -12.97
N GLN A 259 -13.45 -3.89 -14.11
CA GLN A 259 -14.68 -3.10 -14.22
C GLN A 259 -15.78 -3.63 -13.31
N LEU A 260 -15.96 -4.97 -13.27
CA LEU A 260 -16.96 -5.58 -12.40
C LEU A 260 -16.56 -5.49 -10.91
N LEU A 261 -15.27 -5.59 -10.60
CA LEU A 261 -14.75 -5.41 -9.24
C LEU A 261 -14.98 -3.99 -8.72
N GLU A 262 -14.75 -2.95 -9.53
CA GLU A 262 -15.07 -1.55 -9.17
C GLU A 262 -16.53 -1.40 -8.76
N ASP A 263 -17.44 -2.03 -9.52
CA ASP A 263 -18.87 -2.02 -9.19
C ASP A 263 -19.17 -2.84 -7.92
N VAL A 264 -18.51 -3.99 -7.71
CA VAL A 264 -18.62 -4.79 -6.46
C VAL A 264 -18.14 -4.01 -5.24
N TYR A 265 -16.99 -3.33 -5.33
CA TYR A 265 -16.44 -2.52 -4.25
C TYR A 265 -17.38 -1.41 -3.80
N SER A 266 -18.11 -0.81 -4.74
CA SER A 266 -19.09 0.24 -4.43
C SER A 266 -20.25 -0.26 -3.54
N TRP A 267 -20.44 -1.57 -3.42
CA TRP A 267 -21.49 -2.21 -2.62
C TRP A 267 -20.99 -2.84 -1.32
N LEU A 268 -19.68 -2.79 -1.02
CA LEU A 268 -19.17 -3.28 0.26
C LEU A 268 -19.70 -2.43 1.42
N PRO A 269 -20.17 -3.04 2.52
CA PRO A 269 -20.50 -2.34 3.76
C PRO A 269 -19.33 -1.49 4.27
N LEU A 270 -19.63 -0.39 4.94
CA LEU A 270 -18.61 0.54 5.47
C LEU A 270 -18.22 0.23 6.91
N ALA A 271 -19.13 -0.41 7.66
CA ALA A 271 -18.91 -0.70 9.06
C ALA A 271 -19.71 -1.92 9.52
N THR A 272 -19.30 -2.46 10.66
CA THR A 272 -20.05 -3.49 11.39
C THR A 272 -20.20 -3.07 12.84
N VAL A 273 -21.38 -3.23 13.41
CA VAL A 273 -21.66 -2.95 14.82
C VAL A 273 -22.03 -4.26 15.52
N ILE A 274 -21.35 -4.57 16.63
CA ILE A 274 -21.63 -5.76 17.45
C ILE A 274 -22.33 -5.33 18.75
N ASP A 275 -23.47 -5.93 19.05
CA ASP A 275 -24.29 -5.74 20.26
C ASP A 275 -24.56 -4.27 20.61
N HIS A 276 -24.59 -3.38 19.62
CA HIS A 276 -24.69 -1.92 19.79
C HIS A 276 -23.58 -1.32 20.67
N LYS A 277 -22.45 -2.00 20.86
CA LYS A 277 -21.38 -1.62 21.79
C LYS A 277 -20.00 -1.55 21.12
N ILE A 278 -19.78 -2.30 20.07
CA ILE A 278 -18.48 -2.34 19.37
C ILE A 278 -18.71 -1.89 17.94
N LEU A 279 -18.00 -0.86 17.52
CA LEU A 279 -17.96 -0.37 16.16
C LEU A 279 -16.70 -0.90 15.47
N ILE A 280 -16.86 -1.55 14.30
CA ILE A 280 -15.76 -2.01 13.46
C ILE A 280 -15.77 -1.20 12.18
N VAL A 281 -14.68 -0.47 11.92
CA VAL A 281 -14.46 0.37 10.74
C VAL A 281 -13.04 0.19 10.24
N HIS A 282 -12.79 0.41 8.95
CA HIS A 282 -11.45 0.20 8.40
C HIS A 282 -10.45 1.22 8.92
N GLY A 283 -10.61 2.51 8.64
CA GLY A 283 -9.72 3.59 9.08
C GLY A 283 -10.05 4.05 10.49
N GLY A 284 -11.07 4.86 10.65
CA GLY A 284 -11.39 5.42 11.96
C GLY A 284 -12.65 6.27 11.98
N ILE A 285 -12.60 7.34 12.74
CA ILE A 285 -13.71 8.27 12.96
C ILE A 285 -13.22 9.70 12.88
N SER A 286 -14.14 10.65 12.78
CA SER A 286 -13.91 12.08 12.97
C SER A 286 -14.84 12.65 14.06
N ASP A 287 -14.64 13.90 14.42
CA ASP A 287 -15.54 14.64 15.35
C ASP A 287 -16.94 14.88 14.75
N THR A 288 -17.08 14.68 13.45
CA THR A 288 -18.31 14.82 12.67
C THR A 288 -18.88 13.48 12.19
N THR A 289 -18.34 12.35 12.65
CA THR A 289 -18.85 11.02 12.30
C THR A 289 -20.30 10.86 12.77
N ASP A 290 -21.16 10.46 11.83
CA ASP A 290 -22.58 10.22 12.07
C ASP A 290 -23.01 8.87 11.52
N LEU A 291 -23.27 7.90 12.41
CA LEU A 291 -23.62 6.53 12.05
C LEU A 291 -25.04 6.44 11.45
N GLU A 292 -25.94 7.35 11.82
CA GLU A 292 -27.30 7.37 11.26
C GLU A 292 -27.25 7.84 9.80
N LEU A 293 -26.51 8.91 9.53
CA LEU A 293 -26.27 9.39 8.18
C LEU A 293 -25.60 8.29 7.32
N LEU A 294 -24.55 7.66 7.84
CA LEU A 294 -23.85 6.56 7.15
C LEU A 294 -24.77 5.37 6.84
N SER A 295 -25.79 5.11 7.66
CA SER A 295 -26.75 4.03 7.44
C SER A 295 -27.73 4.33 6.31
N CYS A 296 -28.04 5.60 6.06
CA CYS A 296 -29.15 6.02 5.20
C CYS A 296 -28.73 6.42 3.78
N PHE A 297 -27.46 6.74 3.53
CA PHE A 297 -27.07 7.24 2.21
C PHE A 297 -26.96 6.14 1.14
N GLU A 298 -27.04 6.55 -0.11
CA GLU A 298 -26.98 5.66 -1.25
C GLU A 298 -25.52 5.31 -1.59
N ARG A 299 -25.05 4.19 -1.04
CA ARG A 299 -23.66 3.71 -1.07
C ARG A 299 -22.99 3.79 -2.44
N LYS A 300 -23.70 3.40 -3.50
CA LYS A 300 -23.15 3.38 -4.86
C LYS A 300 -22.81 4.78 -5.42
N LEU A 301 -23.62 5.77 -5.14
CA LEU A 301 -23.41 7.14 -5.64
C LEU A 301 -22.25 7.80 -4.90
N GLU A 302 -22.23 7.70 -3.58
CA GLU A 302 -21.27 8.35 -2.71
C GLU A 302 -19.86 7.74 -2.79
N THR A 303 -19.76 6.43 -3.05
CA THR A 303 -18.47 5.74 -3.13
C THR A 303 -17.84 5.78 -4.52
N ARG A 304 -18.63 5.96 -5.60
CA ARG A 304 -18.15 6.20 -6.96
C ARG A 304 -17.54 7.60 -7.12
N ALA A 305 -18.02 8.54 -6.34
CA ALA A 305 -17.60 9.94 -6.39
C ALA A 305 -16.20 10.20 -5.82
N LEU A 306 -15.47 9.21 -5.34
CA LEU A 306 -14.03 9.36 -5.05
C LEU A 306 -13.22 9.63 -6.33
N SER A 307 -13.79 9.41 -7.51
CA SER A 307 -13.06 9.47 -8.78
C SER A 307 -13.52 10.52 -9.80
N VAL A 308 -14.67 11.22 -9.69
CA VAL A 308 -15.08 12.20 -10.75
C VAL A 308 -16.06 13.30 -10.27
N SER A 309 -15.83 14.51 -10.60
CA SER A 309 -16.56 15.73 -11.06
C SER A 309 -18.09 15.84 -10.91
N ASP A 310 -18.78 15.17 -10.00
CA ASP A 310 -20.22 15.36 -9.78
C ASP A 310 -20.45 16.13 -8.45
N PRO A 311 -21.26 17.21 -8.42
CA PRO A 311 -21.51 18.01 -7.23
C PRO A 311 -22.52 17.42 -6.26
N SER A 312 -22.65 16.08 -6.17
CA SER A 312 -23.46 15.44 -5.14
C SER A 312 -22.90 15.74 -3.73
N PRO A 313 -23.70 15.66 -2.67
CA PRO A 313 -23.44 16.41 -1.46
C PRO A 313 -22.07 16.08 -0.85
N LEU A 314 -21.14 17.02 -0.96
CA LEU A 314 -19.77 17.03 -0.40
C LEU A 314 -19.69 16.49 1.04
N ILE A 315 -20.78 16.62 1.80
CA ILE A 315 -20.89 16.22 3.20
C ILE A 315 -20.83 14.69 3.37
N CYS A 316 -21.51 13.89 2.56
CA CYS A 316 -21.51 12.43 2.70
C CYS A 316 -20.17 11.82 2.30
N ARG A 317 -19.57 12.37 1.24
CA ARG A 317 -18.26 11.94 0.75
C ARG A 317 -17.16 12.10 1.80
N SER A 318 -17.10 13.23 2.49
CA SER A 318 -16.12 13.45 3.57
C SER A 318 -16.27 12.42 4.69
N LYS A 319 -17.51 11.99 5.01
CA LYS A 319 -17.76 10.98 6.05
C LYS A 319 -17.26 9.60 5.66
N VAL A 320 -17.39 9.21 4.39
CA VAL A 320 -16.82 7.94 3.89
C VAL A 320 -15.29 7.98 3.97
N VAL A 321 -14.67 9.10 3.57
CA VAL A 321 -13.22 9.27 3.69
C VAL A 321 -12.76 9.19 5.14
N ASP A 322 -13.48 9.81 6.07
CA ASP A 322 -13.15 9.71 7.50
C ASP A 322 -13.15 8.25 7.99
N ILE A 323 -14.15 7.45 7.59
CA ILE A 323 -14.27 6.03 7.98
C ILE A 323 -13.15 5.18 7.37
N LEU A 324 -12.67 5.51 6.17
CA LEU A 324 -11.67 4.72 5.45
C LEU A 324 -10.22 5.14 5.74
N TRP A 325 -9.97 6.41 6.14
CA TRP A 325 -8.62 6.99 6.16
C TRP A 325 -8.16 7.56 7.50
N SER A 326 -9.05 7.72 8.51
CA SER A 326 -8.69 8.36 9.78
C SER A 326 -7.83 7.46 10.67
N ASP A 327 -6.88 8.07 11.38
CA ASP A 327 -5.97 7.38 12.30
C ASP A 327 -6.11 7.91 13.74
N PRO A 328 -6.04 7.04 14.76
CA PRO A 328 -6.05 7.48 16.17
C PRO A 328 -4.71 8.10 16.56
N ARG A 329 -4.76 9.11 17.44
CA ARG A 329 -3.57 9.73 18.04
C ARG A 329 -3.80 9.94 19.54
N SER A 330 -2.72 9.97 20.30
CA SER A 330 -2.76 10.20 21.76
C SER A 330 -3.15 11.64 22.14
N ARG A 331 -2.94 12.60 21.21
CA ARG A 331 -3.31 14.01 21.40
C ARG A 331 -4.83 14.18 21.25
N GLN A 332 -5.42 15.04 22.08
CA GLN A 332 -6.83 15.39 21.98
C GLN A 332 -7.13 16.22 20.73
N GLY A 333 -8.38 16.17 20.28
CA GLY A 333 -8.91 16.91 19.15
C GLY A 333 -9.05 16.07 17.88
N CYS A 334 -9.56 16.72 16.85
CA CYS A 334 -9.65 16.21 15.48
C CYS A 334 -8.88 17.18 14.57
N SER A 335 -7.96 16.66 13.78
CA SER A 335 -7.18 17.47 12.84
C SER A 335 -7.00 16.71 11.53
N PRO A 336 -6.84 17.41 10.38
CA PRO A 336 -6.60 16.74 9.12
C PRO A 336 -5.42 15.76 9.20
N ASN A 337 -5.58 14.58 8.61
CA ASN A 337 -4.50 13.59 8.52
C ASN A 337 -3.51 13.99 7.42
N THR A 338 -2.61 14.90 7.77
CA THR A 338 -1.59 15.41 6.85
C THR A 338 -0.59 14.35 6.42
N GLY A 339 -0.41 13.30 7.19
CA GLY A 339 0.48 12.19 6.83
C GLY A 339 -0.05 11.39 5.64
N ARG A 340 -1.36 11.13 5.60
CA ARG A 340 -1.98 10.37 4.50
C ARG A 340 -2.62 11.26 3.42
N GLY A 341 -2.95 12.52 3.74
CA GLY A 341 -3.62 13.45 2.83
C GLY A 341 -5.14 13.31 2.81
N GLY A 342 -5.74 12.39 3.54
CA GLY A 342 -7.20 12.19 3.67
C GLY A 342 -7.61 11.69 5.04
N GLY A 343 -8.86 11.89 5.44
CA GLY A 343 -9.34 11.60 6.78
C GLY A 343 -8.76 12.52 7.84
N CYS A 344 -8.82 12.12 9.10
CA CYS A 344 -8.31 12.92 10.21
C CYS A 344 -7.49 12.08 11.21
N TYR A 345 -6.69 12.78 12.01
CA TYR A 345 -6.16 12.27 13.27
C TYR A 345 -7.20 12.55 14.35
N PHE A 346 -7.68 11.50 15.02
CA PHE A 346 -8.67 11.64 16.09
C PHE A 346 -8.12 11.28 17.46
N GLY A 347 -8.43 12.13 18.46
CA GLY A 347 -7.99 11.98 19.83
C GLY A 347 -8.96 11.20 20.73
N PRO A 348 -8.55 10.95 22.00
CA PRO A 348 -9.38 10.24 22.98
C PRO A 348 -10.71 10.93 23.29
N ASP A 349 -10.76 12.26 23.17
CA ASP A 349 -11.97 13.08 23.37
C ASP A 349 -12.99 12.85 22.24
N VAL A 350 -12.55 12.73 20.99
CA VAL A 350 -13.41 12.39 19.84
C VAL A 350 -14.04 11.00 20.05
N THR A 351 -13.23 10.02 20.43
CA THR A 351 -13.70 8.67 20.77
C THR A 351 -14.74 8.72 21.89
N THR A 352 -14.49 9.52 22.94
CA THR A 352 -15.41 9.65 24.08
C THR A 352 -16.75 10.27 23.67
N LYS A 353 -16.74 11.29 22.81
CA LYS A 353 -17.96 11.92 22.27
C LYS A 353 -18.80 10.94 21.48
N LEU A 354 -18.18 10.18 20.56
CA LEU A 354 -18.88 9.16 19.76
C LEU A 354 -19.49 8.08 20.66
N PHE A 355 -18.73 7.62 21.67
CA PHE A 355 -19.22 6.60 22.61
C PHE A 355 -20.42 7.08 23.42
N ALA A 356 -20.40 8.34 23.87
CA ALA A 356 -21.52 8.92 24.56
C ALA A 356 -22.78 9.07 23.67
N LYS A 357 -22.59 9.40 22.37
CA LYS A 357 -23.70 9.55 21.42
C LYS A 357 -24.38 8.21 21.11
N TYR A 358 -23.61 7.14 20.90
CA TYR A 358 -24.14 5.85 20.40
C TYR A 358 -24.08 4.70 21.40
N GLY A 359 -23.68 4.93 22.65
CA GLY A 359 -23.58 3.90 23.69
C GLY A 359 -22.46 2.89 23.45
N LEU A 360 -21.45 3.25 22.62
CA LEU A 360 -20.35 2.37 22.27
C LEU A 360 -19.37 2.21 23.43
N LYS A 361 -18.61 1.10 23.40
CA LYS A 361 -17.55 0.79 24.38
C LYS A 361 -16.18 0.61 23.74
N MET A 362 -16.15 0.20 22.47
CA MET A 362 -14.90 -0.10 21.76
C MET A 362 -15.04 0.22 20.27
N ILE A 363 -13.95 0.66 19.66
CA ILE A 363 -13.73 0.68 18.22
C ILE A 363 -12.65 -0.34 17.90
N ILE A 364 -12.92 -1.22 16.93
CA ILE A 364 -11.93 -2.08 16.30
C ILE A 364 -11.69 -1.54 14.91
N ARG A 365 -10.42 -1.31 14.56
CA ARG A 365 -10.04 -0.75 13.26
C ARG A 365 -8.79 -1.46 12.71
N SER A 366 -8.39 -1.11 11.50
CA SER A 366 -7.28 -1.69 10.75
C SER A 366 -6.35 -0.61 10.19
N HIS A 367 -5.99 -0.63 8.92
CA HIS A 367 -5.39 0.47 8.15
C HIS A 367 -3.95 0.89 8.54
N GLU A 368 -3.46 0.65 9.73
CA GLU A 368 -2.08 0.92 10.15
C GLU A 368 -1.30 -0.37 10.37
N CYS A 369 -0.18 -0.56 9.67
CA CYS A 369 0.74 -1.65 9.94
C CYS A 369 1.35 -1.50 11.34
N LYS A 370 1.12 -2.46 12.22
CA LYS A 370 1.67 -2.48 13.58
C LYS A 370 2.74 -3.55 13.72
N PRO A 371 3.84 -3.29 14.44
CA PRO A 371 4.96 -4.24 14.59
C PRO A 371 4.54 -5.62 15.08
N GLU A 372 3.55 -5.66 15.98
CA GLU A 372 3.03 -6.88 16.60
C GLU A 372 1.71 -7.37 15.96
N GLY A 373 1.26 -6.73 14.86
CA GLY A 373 -0.01 -7.02 14.20
C GLY A 373 -1.24 -6.44 14.90
N TYR A 374 -1.07 -5.77 16.02
CA TYR A 374 -2.13 -5.06 16.74
C TYR A 374 -1.57 -3.94 17.61
N ASP A 375 -2.45 -3.00 17.97
CA ASP A 375 -2.16 -1.92 18.90
C ASP A 375 -3.43 -1.53 19.67
N ILE A 376 -3.27 -1.02 20.88
CA ILE A 376 -4.38 -0.62 21.74
C ILE A 376 -4.11 0.80 22.23
N CYS A 377 -5.04 1.72 21.94
CA CYS A 377 -4.91 3.11 22.32
C CYS A 377 -6.20 3.66 22.95
N HIS A 378 -6.25 4.96 23.28
CA HIS A 378 -7.36 5.63 23.92
C HIS A 378 -7.88 4.91 25.19
N ASN A 379 -6.95 4.48 26.05
CA ASN A 379 -7.23 3.73 27.30
C ASN A 379 -8.03 2.42 27.06
N GLY A 380 -7.65 1.65 26.05
CA GLY A 380 -8.28 0.38 25.72
C GLY A 380 -9.55 0.47 24.87
N ARG A 381 -9.91 1.68 24.42
CA ARG A 381 -11.17 1.92 23.69
C ARG A 381 -11.03 1.79 22.18
N VAL A 382 -9.83 1.95 21.62
CA VAL A 382 -9.54 1.80 20.20
C VAL A 382 -8.50 0.72 20.01
N VAL A 383 -8.83 -0.27 19.20
CA VAL A 383 -8.01 -1.44 18.91
C VAL A 383 -7.71 -1.45 17.42
N THR A 384 -6.44 -1.43 17.05
CA THR A 384 -5.98 -1.64 15.67
C THR A 384 -5.62 -3.11 15.49
N VAL A 385 -6.08 -3.74 14.41
CA VAL A 385 -5.75 -5.12 14.01
C VAL A 385 -5.23 -5.10 12.58
N PHE A 386 -4.05 -5.69 12.36
CA PHE A 386 -3.38 -5.77 11.08
C PHE A 386 -2.99 -7.23 10.80
N SER A 387 -3.56 -7.84 9.77
CA SER A 387 -3.45 -9.29 9.54
C SER A 387 -2.39 -9.68 8.51
N ALA A 388 -1.84 -8.74 7.73
CA ALA A 388 -0.74 -9.04 6.82
C ALA A 388 0.58 -9.13 7.58
N SER A 389 1.20 -10.32 7.64
CA SER A 389 2.55 -10.47 8.19
C SER A 389 3.61 -10.16 7.13
N ASN A 390 4.80 -9.72 7.57
CA ASN A 390 5.89 -9.37 6.66
C ASN A 390 5.44 -8.38 5.56
N TYR A 391 4.76 -7.33 5.96
CA TYR A 391 4.08 -6.42 5.04
C TYR A 391 5.08 -5.75 4.08
N TYR A 392 6.10 -5.11 4.60
CA TYR A 392 7.16 -4.47 3.80
C TYR A 392 8.25 -5.47 3.38
N GLU A 393 8.79 -6.24 4.34
CA GLU A 393 9.88 -7.19 4.13
C GLU A 393 9.77 -8.35 5.13
N GLU A 394 10.41 -9.50 4.84
CA GLU A 394 10.43 -10.66 5.74
C GLU A 394 10.98 -10.29 7.11
N GLY A 395 10.15 -10.37 8.14
CA GLY A 395 10.49 -10.01 9.51
C GLY A 395 10.15 -8.58 9.92
N SER A 396 9.55 -7.76 9.04
CA SER A 396 9.16 -6.37 9.37
C SER A 396 8.13 -6.32 10.50
N ASN A 397 7.03 -7.05 10.37
CA ASN A 397 5.96 -7.10 11.36
C ASN A 397 5.37 -8.52 11.49
N ARG A 398 4.66 -8.75 12.58
CA ARG A 398 3.74 -9.88 12.73
C ARG A 398 2.37 -9.53 12.16
N GLY A 399 1.61 -10.54 11.74
CA GLY A 399 0.17 -10.44 11.55
C GLY A 399 -0.57 -10.83 12.83
N ALA A 400 -1.78 -10.30 13.00
CA ALA A 400 -2.66 -10.71 14.07
C ALA A 400 -4.11 -10.76 13.62
N TYR A 401 -4.92 -11.58 14.26
CA TYR A 401 -6.37 -11.50 14.26
C TYR A 401 -6.90 -11.45 15.68
N LEU A 402 -8.07 -10.91 15.85
CA LEU A 402 -8.72 -10.74 17.14
C LEU A 402 -9.89 -11.71 17.25
N LYS A 403 -10.02 -12.37 18.39
CA LYS A 403 -11.21 -13.13 18.79
C LYS A 403 -11.95 -12.33 19.85
N LEU A 404 -13.21 -12.07 19.58
CA LEU A 404 -14.10 -11.36 20.49
C LEU A 404 -15.00 -12.35 21.18
N ASN A 405 -14.84 -12.47 22.50
CA ASN A 405 -15.66 -13.31 23.34
C ASN A 405 -17.04 -12.68 23.60
N PRO A 406 -18.05 -13.44 24.09
CA PRO A 406 -19.36 -12.89 24.44
C PRO A 406 -19.33 -11.82 25.54
N ASP A 407 -18.28 -11.78 26.38
CA ASP A 407 -18.05 -10.71 27.36
C ASP A 407 -17.41 -9.45 26.74
N MET A 408 -17.22 -9.46 25.41
CA MET A 408 -16.57 -8.39 24.62
C MET A 408 -15.07 -8.18 24.95
N SER A 409 -14.44 -9.13 25.61
CA SER A 409 -12.99 -9.08 25.83
C SER A 409 -12.25 -9.49 24.56
N PRO A 410 -11.31 -8.66 24.03
CA PRO A 410 -10.53 -8.99 22.85
C PRO A 410 -9.39 -9.93 23.21
N ARG A 411 -9.22 -11.02 22.45
CA ARG A 411 -8.08 -11.93 22.52
C ARG A 411 -7.32 -11.92 21.20
N PHE A 412 -6.06 -11.52 21.22
CA PHE A 412 -5.21 -11.45 20.04
C PHE A 412 -4.48 -12.75 19.78
N VAL A 413 -4.43 -13.16 18.53
CA VAL A 413 -3.63 -14.29 18.06
C VAL A 413 -2.65 -13.79 17.02
N GLN A 414 -1.37 -13.78 17.41
CA GLN A 414 -0.27 -13.33 16.55
C GLN A 414 0.32 -14.48 15.74
N TYR A 415 0.83 -14.16 14.57
CA TYR A 415 1.53 -15.10 13.70
C TYR A 415 2.51 -14.39 12.77
N GLN A 416 3.36 -15.15 12.13
CA GLN A 416 4.25 -14.70 11.07
C GLN A 416 4.49 -15.85 10.12
N VAL A 417 4.22 -15.64 8.84
CA VAL A 417 4.49 -16.62 7.78
C VAL A 417 5.98 -16.58 7.45
N SER A 418 6.63 -17.74 7.36
CA SER A 418 8.01 -17.87 6.89
C SER A 418 8.05 -18.79 5.68
N LYS A 419 8.56 -18.29 4.56
CA LYS A 419 8.65 -19.03 3.28
C LYS A 419 9.95 -19.83 3.14
N THR A 420 10.92 -19.59 4.01
CA THR A 420 12.26 -20.17 3.88
C THR A 420 12.39 -21.48 4.65
N THR A 421 12.85 -22.52 3.96
CA THR A 421 13.30 -23.79 4.55
C THR A 421 14.52 -23.58 5.47
N HIS A 422 15.34 -22.57 5.22
CA HIS A 422 16.43 -22.15 6.10
C HIS A 422 15.97 -20.98 6.97
N LYS A 423 15.75 -21.24 8.25
CA LYS A 423 15.35 -20.21 9.24
C LYS A 423 16.47 -19.18 9.40
N LYS A 424 16.27 -17.97 8.85
CA LYS A 424 17.13 -16.83 9.15
C LYS A 424 17.08 -16.54 10.66
N THR A 425 18.23 -16.24 11.25
CA THR A 425 18.29 -15.76 12.64
C THR A 425 17.58 -14.41 12.77
N PHE A 426 17.17 -14.05 13.98
CA PHE A 426 16.52 -12.75 14.22
C PHE A 426 17.40 -11.59 13.75
N ASN A 427 18.71 -11.64 14.01
CA ASN A 427 19.68 -10.64 13.54
C ASN A 427 19.71 -10.54 12.00
N GLN A 428 19.73 -11.66 11.28
CA GLN A 428 19.71 -11.66 9.81
C GLN A 428 18.43 -11.05 9.25
N ARG A 429 17.28 -11.30 9.88
CA ARG A 429 16.01 -10.68 9.49
C ARG A 429 16.02 -9.17 9.71
N VAL A 430 16.46 -8.73 10.89
CA VAL A 430 16.58 -7.30 11.22
C VAL A 430 17.53 -6.58 10.25
N SER A 431 18.69 -7.18 9.95
CA SER A 431 19.64 -6.59 8.99
C SER A 431 19.07 -6.50 7.57
N LEU A 432 18.25 -7.46 7.16
CA LEU A 432 17.56 -7.41 5.86
C LEU A 432 16.53 -6.27 5.82
N VAL A 433 15.67 -6.19 6.83
CA VAL A 433 14.65 -5.13 6.95
C VAL A 433 15.31 -3.75 6.94
N GLU A 434 16.36 -3.57 7.74
CA GLU A 434 17.11 -2.31 7.82
C GLU A 434 17.78 -1.93 6.50
N SER A 435 18.46 -2.87 5.84
CA SER A 435 19.12 -2.60 4.54
C SER A 435 18.13 -2.25 3.45
N THR A 436 16.95 -2.89 3.44
CA THR A 436 15.88 -2.59 2.48
C THR A 436 15.24 -1.21 2.76
N ALA A 437 15.03 -0.86 4.03
CA ALA A 437 14.51 0.45 4.41
C ALA A 437 15.48 1.58 4.04
N LEU A 438 16.78 1.41 4.33
CA LEU A 438 17.82 2.35 3.96
C LEU A 438 17.95 2.51 2.44
N ARG A 439 17.76 1.42 1.68
CA ARG A 439 17.74 1.50 0.22
C ARG A 439 16.56 2.34 -0.27
N ALA A 440 15.35 2.09 0.21
CA ALA A 440 14.17 2.88 -0.15
C ALA A 440 14.36 4.37 0.19
N LEU A 441 14.98 4.67 1.33
CA LEU A 441 15.27 6.05 1.70
C LEU A 441 16.32 6.69 0.77
N ARG A 442 17.38 5.96 0.37
CA ARG A 442 18.36 6.44 -0.61
C ARG A 442 17.72 6.72 -1.98
N GLU A 443 16.80 5.88 -2.44
CA GLU A 443 16.04 6.13 -3.67
C GLU A 443 15.30 7.47 -3.61
N ARG A 444 14.74 7.83 -2.44
CA ARG A 444 14.15 9.16 -2.22
C ARG A 444 15.17 10.29 -2.24
N LEU A 445 16.35 10.09 -1.67
CA LEU A 445 17.42 11.09 -1.72
C LEU A 445 17.83 11.41 -3.15
N ILE A 446 17.93 10.40 -4.03
CA ILE A 446 18.26 10.61 -5.45
C ILE A 446 17.18 11.46 -6.12
N GLY A 447 15.90 11.13 -5.90
CA GLY A 447 14.77 11.85 -6.48
C GLY A 447 14.66 13.32 -6.07
N HIS A 448 15.42 13.75 -5.04
CA HIS A 448 15.45 15.15 -4.56
C HIS A 448 16.87 15.72 -4.53
N ARG A 449 17.80 15.14 -5.31
CA ARG A 449 19.23 15.48 -5.25
C ARG A 449 19.48 16.96 -5.49
N SER A 450 18.93 17.55 -6.55
CA SER A 450 19.15 18.95 -6.91
C SER A 450 18.65 19.91 -5.82
N GLU A 451 17.47 19.63 -5.26
CA GLU A 451 16.88 20.41 -4.17
C GLU A 451 17.71 20.30 -2.89
N LEU A 452 18.14 19.08 -2.56
CA LEU A 452 18.99 18.82 -1.39
C LEU A 452 20.34 19.52 -1.52
N VAL A 453 21.03 19.41 -2.66
CA VAL A 453 22.32 20.07 -2.89
C VAL A 453 22.17 21.59 -2.83
N ALA A 454 21.14 22.17 -3.45
CA ALA A 454 20.86 23.59 -3.38
C ALA A 454 20.59 24.07 -1.94
N ALA A 455 19.86 23.26 -1.14
CA ALA A 455 19.59 23.58 0.25
C ALA A 455 20.86 23.45 1.13
N PHE A 456 21.68 22.41 0.93
CA PHE A 456 22.96 22.26 1.65
C PHE A 456 23.93 23.38 1.38
N ARG A 457 24.07 23.87 0.14
CA ARG A 457 24.93 25.00 -0.24
C ARG A 457 24.60 26.30 0.51
N ARG A 458 23.36 26.48 0.98
CA ARG A 458 22.99 27.64 1.81
C ARG A 458 23.70 27.64 3.17
N PHE A 459 24.09 26.45 3.67
CA PHE A 459 24.82 26.28 4.93
C PHE A 459 26.33 26.11 4.71
N ASP A 460 26.80 26.08 3.45
CA ASP A 460 28.22 25.94 3.06
C ASP A 460 28.65 27.07 2.14
N PRO A 461 28.71 28.32 2.64
CA PRO A 461 29.10 29.48 1.82
C PRO A 461 30.53 29.40 1.28
N GLY A 462 31.39 28.55 1.84
CA GLY A 462 32.74 28.31 1.39
C GLY A 462 32.90 27.21 0.33
N ASP A 463 31.79 26.59 -0.11
CA ASP A 463 31.75 25.44 -1.05
C ASP A 463 32.76 24.34 -0.66
N THR A 464 32.81 24.06 0.64
CA THR A 464 33.71 23.04 1.23
C THR A 464 33.19 21.62 1.06
N GLY A 465 31.96 21.45 0.66
CA GLY A 465 31.22 20.15 0.61
C GLY A 465 30.84 19.64 1.99
N LYS A 466 30.99 20.44 3.05
CA LYS A 466 30.81 20.00 4.43
C LYS A 466 29.94 20.95 5.24
N ILE A 467 29.02 20.38 6.02
CA ILE A 467 28.10 21.11 6.91
C ILE A 467 28.03 20.44 8.29
N SER A 468 27.45 21.12 9.27
CA SER A 468 27.23 20.54 10.58
C SER A 468 26.11 19.49 10.54
N VAL A 469 26.10 18.51 11.48
CA VAL A 469 25.01 17.52 11.61
C VAL A 469 23.65 18.18 11.84
N PRO A 470 23.49 19.22 12.68
CA PRO A 470 22.21 19.92 12.83
C PRO A 470 21.70 20.55 11.54
N ASP A 471 22.56 21.19 10.74
CA ASP A 471 22.18 21.80 9.46
C ASP A 471 21.78 20.74 8.46
N TRP A 472 22.54 19.64 8.39
CA TRP A 472 22.19 18.49 7.54
C TRP A 472 20.80 17.95 7.90
N VAL A 473 20.49 17.75 9.19
CA VAL A 473 19.18 17.29 9.66
C VAL A 473 18.08 18.27 9.25
N SER A 474 18.29 19.58 9.46
CA SER A 474 17.32 20.62 9.09
C SER A 474 16.99 20.61 7.59
N VAL A 475 17.99 20.43 6.75
CA VAL A 475 17.81 20.34 5.30
C VAL A 475 17.03 19.07 4.93
N MET A 476 17.41 17.92 5.50
CA MET A 476 16.71 16.65 5.23
C MET A 476 15.23 16.70 5.63
N GLU A 477 14.94 17.28 6.79
CA GLU A 477 13.55 17.45 7.27
C GLU A 477 12.77 18.40 6.35
N SER A 478 13.36 19.52 5.95
CA SER A 478 12.65 20.55 5.17
C SER A 478 12.40 20.13 3.72
N VAL A 479 13.32 19.39 3.09
CA VAL A 479 13.21 19.00 1.68
C VAL A 479 12.40 17.72 1.50
N LEU A 480 12.65 16.71 2.33
CA LEU A 480 12.02 15.40 2.16
C LEU A 480 10.69 15.28 2.90
N ASN A 481 10.46 16.14 3.90
CA ASN A 481 9.23 16.13 4.72
C ASN A 481 8.85 14.73 5.27
N LEU A 482 9.86 13.92 5.65
CA LEU A 482 9.67 12.60 6.21
C LEU A 482 9.92 12.61 7.72
N PRO A 483 8.97 12.14 8.57
CA PRO A 483 9.11 12.10 10.02
C PRO A 483 9.99 10.92 10.48
N VAL A 484 11.25 10.90 10.07
CA VAL A 484 12.22 9.86 10.44
C VAL A 484 13.34 10.45 11.33
N PRO A 485 14.03 9.64 12.14
CA PRO A 485 15.08 10.11 13.05
C PRO A 485 16.37 10.44 12.28
N TRP A 486 16.40 11.51 11.49
CA TRP A 486 17.50 11.89 10.60
C TRP A 486 18.86 11.91 11.30
N ARG A 487 18.92 12.39 12.55
CA ARG A 487 20.18 12.46 13.30
C ARG A 487 20.83 11.08 13.48
N SER A 488 20.04 10.05 13.74
CA SER A 488 20.55 8.67 13.89
C SER A 488 20.87 8.02 12.54
N LEU A 489 20.21 8.47 11.47
CA LEU A 489 20.40 7.96 10.12
C LEU A 489 21.61 8.60 9.42
N CYS A 490 22.11 9.73 9.91
CA CYS A 490 23.21 10.48 9.29
C CYS A 490 24.43 9.61 8.98
N THR A 491 24.89 8.80 9.95
CA THR A 491 26.06 7.92 9.78
C THR A 491 25.83 6.74 8.84
N HIS A 492 24.57 6.43 8.52
CA HIS A 492 24.21 5.39 7.55
C HIS A 492 24.04 5.93 6.13
N LEU A 493 23.82 7.23 5.99
CA LEU A 493 23.52 7.91 4.72
C LEU A 493 24.64 8.78 4.22
N ALA A 494 25.49 9.33 5.09
CA ALA A 494 26.58 10.24 4.75
C ALA A 494 27.87 9.89 5.51
N SER A 495 28.99 10.34 4.97
CA SER A 495 30.29 10.24 5.62
C SER A 495 30.50 11.43 6.54
N LEU A 496 31.13 11.18 7.71
CA LEU A 496 31.54 12.21 8.64
C LEU A 496 33.06 12.39 8.55
N ASP A 497 33.53 13.63 8.62
CA ASP A 497 34.96 13.93 8.77
C ASP A 497 35.41 13.72 10.23
N PRO A 498 36.73 13.77 10.52
CA PRO A 498 37.23 13.63 11.88
C PRO A 498 36.74 14.70 12.87
N GLU A 499 36.26 15.84 12.36
CA GLU A 499 35.70 16.94 13.14
C GLU A 499 34.19 16.79 13.38
N GLY A 500 33.60 15.71 12.86
CA GLY A 500 32.16 15.41 13.00
C GLY A 500 31.27 16.22 12.07
N ARG A 501 31.82 16.84 11.00
CA ARG A 501 31.04 17.49 9.95
C ARG A 501 30.62 16.47 8.89
N VAL A 502 29.48 16.69 8.28
CA VAL A 502 28.88 15.84 7.25
C VAL A 502 29.39 16.25 5.87
N ASP A 503 30.04 15.35 5.16
CA ASP A 503 30.23 15.46 3.71
C ASP A 503 28.85 15.17 3.05
N TYR A 504 28.11 16.25 2.69
CA TYR A 504 26.76 16.13 2.19
C TYR A 504 26.68 15.53 0.79
N LEU A 505 27.74 15.61 -0.02
CA LEU A 505 27.79 14.99 -1.34
C LEU A 505 27.95 13.48 -1.24
N SER A 506 28.53 12.99 -0.14
CA SER A 506 28.67 11.55 0.11
C SER A 506 27.34 10.82 0.26
N CYS A 507 26.23 11.53 0.55
CA CYS A 507 24.88 10.95 0.55
C CYS A 507 24.53 10.30 -0.79
N PHE A 508 25.13 10.75 -1.88
CA PHE A 508 24.85 10.32 -3.25
C PHE A 508 25.96 9.40 -3.82
N SER A 509 27.11 9.27 -3.17
CA SER A 509 28.31 8.56 -3.68
C SER A 509 28.22 7.03 -3.62
N HIS A 510 27.38 6.48 -2.76
CA HIS A 510 27.19 5.02 -2.61
C HIS A 510 26.16 4.42 -3.58
N LEU A 511 25.75 5.20 -4.56
CA LEU A 511 24.70 4.85 -5.50
C LEU A 511 25.36 4.44 -6.83
N GLN A 512 25.59 3.13 -7.01
CA GLN A 512 25.84 2.59 -8.34
C GLN A 512 24.49 2.46 -9.06
N VAL A 513 24.17 3.44 -9.88
CA VAL A 513 23.15 3.30 -10.92
C VAL A 513 23.77 2.41 -12.00
N GLN A 514 23.02 1.47 -12.58
CA GLN A 514 23.57 0.64 -13.66
C GLN A 514 24.03 1.49 -14.85
N GLU A 515 25.10 1.07 -15.51
CA GLU A 515 25.77 1.83 -16.59
C GLU A 515 24.84 2.42 -17.67
N PRO A 516 23.73 1.76 -18.07
CA PRO A 516 22.83 2.33 -19.08
C PRO A 516 22.19 3.67 -18.69
N VAL A 517 21.99 3.92 -17.40
CA VAL A 517 21.35 5.16 -16.89
C VAL A 517 22.41 6.23 -16.56
N LEU A 518 23.68 5.85 -16.46
CA LEU A 518 24.78 6.76 -16.12
C LEU A 518 25.14 7.73 -17.25
N GLU A 519 24.88 7.35 -18.51
CA GLU A 519 25.11 8.21 -19.68
C GLU A 519 24.01 9.26 -19.86
N ALA A 520 22.84 9.06 -19.19
CA ALA A 520 21.78 10.04 -19.19
C ALA A 520 22.12 11.22 -18.24
N HIS A 521 21.72 12.42 -18.62
CA HIS A 521 21.90 13.63 -17.80
C HIS A 521 21.42 13.43 -16.36
N SER A 522 22.18 13.91 -15.38
CA SER A 522 21.90 13.80 -13.94
C SER A 522 20.47 14.23 -13.57
N ALA A 523 19.91 15.24 -14.24
CA ALA A 523 18.55 15.70 -14.08
C ALA A 523 17.52 14.64 -14.50
N LEU A 524 17.81 13.86 -15.54
CA LEU A 524 16.94 12.77 -15.99
C LEU A 524 16.87 11.67 -14.94
N VAL A 525 18.00 11.24 -14.40
CA VAL A 525 18.05 10.22 -13.34
C VAL A 525 17.25 10.66 -12.11
N GLU A 526 17.45 11.90 -11.67
CA GLU A 526 16.68 12.46 -10.55
C GLU A 526 15.18 12.44 -10.81
N THR A 527 14.77 12.87 -12.00
CA THR A 527 13.35 12.87 -12.42
C THR A 527 12.75 11.47 -12.43
N LEU A 528 13.48 10.49 -12.96
CA LEU A 528 13.04 9.09 -12.99
C LEU A 528 12.85 8.52 -11.58
N TYR A 529 13.77 8.81 -10.65
CA TYR A 529 13.60 8.35 -9.26
C TYR A 529 12.48 9.08 -8.54
N ARG A 530 12.28 10.36 -8.79
CA ARG A 530 11.20 11.16 -8.19
C ARG A 530 9.83 10.65 -8.58
N TYR A 531 9.64 10.30 -9.85
CA TYR A 531 8.34 9.92 -10.43
C TYR A 531 8.24 8.43 -10.75
N ARG A 532 9.09 7.60 -10.16
CA ARG A 532 9.16 6.16 -10.45
C ARG A 532 7.81 5.45 -10.38
N SER A 533 7.02 5.74 -9.34
CA SER A 533 5.69 5.13 -9.16
C SER A 533 4.72 5.53 -10.28
N ASP A 534 4.83 6.76 -10.76
CA ASP A 534 3.99 7.28 -11.84
C ASP A 534 4.40 6.68 -13.19
N LEU A 535 5.70 6.50 -13.42
CA LEU A 535 6.22 5.80 -14.59
C LEU A 535 5.77 4.33 -14.65
N GLU A 536 5.70 3.64 -13.52
CA GLU A 536 5.14 2.28 -13.46
C GLU A 536 3.68 2.24 -13.93
N ILE A 537 2.88 3.22 -13.52
CA ILE A 537 1.49 3.35 -13.93
C ILE A 537 1.41 3.61 -15.44
N VAL A 538 2.19 4.58 -15.94
CA VAL A 538 2.23 4.94 -17.36
C VAL A 538 2.69 3.77 -18.21
N PHE A 539 3.71 3.02 -17.78
CA PHE A 539 4.15 1.79 -18.45
C PHE A 539 3.00 0.78 -18.62
N ASN A 540 2.26 0.50 -17.54
CA ASN A 540 1.15 -0.45 -17.59
C ASN A 540 -0.04 0.01 -18.45
N ILE A 541 -0.16 1.32 -18.73
CA ILE A 541 -1.20 1.87 -19.59
C ILE A 541 -0.81 1.79 -21.06
N ILE A 542 0.46 1.97 -21.36
CA ILE A 542 0.99 1.98 -22.73
C ILE A 542 1.13 0.55 -23.28
N ASP A 543 1.45 -0.41 -22.42
CA ASP A 543 1.37 -1.84 -22.72
C ASP A 543 -0.08 -2.25 -22.99
N LYS A 544 -0.57 -1.93 -24.19
CA LYS A 544 -1.99 -2.10 -24.57
C LYS A 544 -2.43 -3.54 -24.69
N ASP A 545 -1.51 -4.43 -25.03
CA ASP A 545 -1.79 -5.85 -25.15
C ASP A 545 -1.51 -6.62 -23.84
N HIS A 546 -1.04 -5.89 -22.82
CA HIS A 546 -0.69 -6.44 -21.50
C HIS A 546 0.28 -7.63 -21.56
N SER A 547 1.16 -7.58 -22.54
CA SER A 547 2.23 -8.58 -22.72
C SER A 547 3.31 -8.47 -21.63
N GLY A 548 3.36 -7.33 -20.94
CA GLY A 548 4.45 -6.95 -20.05
C GLY A 548 5.69 -6.45 -20.81
N LEU A 549 5.54 -6.23 -22.12
CA LEU A 549 6.55 -5.72 -23.05
C LEU A 549 6.05 -4.42 -23.65
N ILE A 550 6.90 -3.42 -23.77
CA ILE A 550 6.62 -2.22 -24.57
C ILE A 550 7.65 -2.12 -25.69
N SER A 551 7.19 -1.75 -26.86
CA SER A 551 8.05 -1.47 -28.01
C SER A 551 8.85 -0.18 -27.78
N MET A 552 9.93 0.01 -28.51
CA MET A 552 10.72 1.26 -28.49
C MET A 552 9.87 2.48 -28.82
N GLU A 553 8.88 2.34 -29.73
CA GLU A 553 7.97 3.41 -30.09
C GLU A 553 6.97 3.75 -28.97
N GLU A 554 6.41 2.75 -28.29
CA GLU A 554 5.56 2.95 -27.13
C GLU A 554 6.34 3.59 -25.96
N PHE A 555 7.61 3.18 -25.76
CA PHE A 555 8.49 3.83 -24.79
C PHE A 555 8.73 5.30 -25.13
N ARG A 556 8.98 5.64 -26.40
CA ARG A 556 9.14 7.03 -26.86
C ARG A 556 7.87 7.85 -26.61
N GLN A 557 6.70 7.32 -26.96
CA GLN A 557 5.40 7.97 -26.69
C GLN A 557 5.17 8.20 -25.20
N MET A 558 5.47 7.21 -24.36
CA MET A 558 5.43 7.34 -22.91
C MET A 558 6.32 8.50 -22.44
N TRP A 559 7.56 8.54 -22.94
CA TRP A 559 8.51 9.55 -22.53
C TRP A 559 8.13 10.96 -23.00
N GLN A 560 7.62 11.10 -24.21
CA GLN A 560 7.11 12.39 -24.72
C GLN A 560 5.95 12.91 -23.87
N LEU A 561 5.02 12.05 -23.47
CA LEU A 561 3.95 12.39 -22.55
C LEU A 561 4.49 12.84 -21.20
N PHE A 562 5.49 12.13 -20.68
CA PHE A 562 6.15 12.46 -19.43
C PHE A 562 6.92 13.78 -19.50
N ASN A 563 7.66 14.05 -20.57
CA ASN A 563 8.35 15.32 -20.81
C ASN A 563 7.38 16.51 -20.87
N ALA A 564 6.30 16.37 -21.63
CA ALA A 564 5.27 17.41 -21.74
C ALA A 564 4.63 17.74 -20.38
N HIS A 565 4.55 16.76 -19.50
CA HIS A 565 3.95 16.91 -18.19
C HIS A 565 4.90 17.50 -17.13
N HIS A 566 6.11 16.96 -17.04
CA HIS A 566 7.07 17.35 -16.00
C HIS A 566 8.02 18.48 -16.43
N HIS A 567 7.81 19.05 -17.64
CA HIS A 567 8.70 20.08 -18.23
C HIS A 567 10.18 19.67 -18.23
N VAL A 568 10.44 18.37 -18.36
CA VAL A 568 11.79 17.83 -18.48
C VAL A 568 12.18 17.90 -19.94
N ASN A 569 13.19 18.68 -20.27
CA ASN A 569 13.58 18.90 -21.65
C ASN A 569 14.65 17.87 -22.05
N VAL A 570 14.21 16.66 -22.41
CA VAL A 570 15.06 15.58 -22.92
C VAL A 570 14.74 15.38 -24.40
N ASP A 571 15.78 15.38 -25.23
CA ASP A 571 15.63 15.20 -26.68
C ASP A 571 15.32 13.72 -27.03
N ASP A 572 14.74 13.51 -28.21
CA ASP A 572 14.32 12.18 -28.67
C ASP A 572 15.54 11.23 -28.84
N THR A 573 16.72 11.76 -29.15
CA THR A 573 17.95 10.93 -29.28
C THR A 573 18.39 10.36 -27.94
N THR A 574 18.30 11.15 -26.88
CA THR A 574 18.57 10.70 -25.50
C THR A 574 17.55 9.68 -25.04
N ILE A 575 16.27 9.85 -25.41
CA ILE A 575 15.20 8.89 -25.13
C ILE A 575 15.46 7.55 -25.82
N ASP A 576 15.86 7.58 -27.09
CA ASP A 576 16.18 6.37 -27.87
C ASP A 576 17.39 5.63 -27.29
N HIS A 577 18.43 6.35 -26.91
CA HIS A 577 19.60 5.77 -26.23
C HIS A 577 19.21 5.14 -24.90
N LEU A 578 18.36 5.80 -24.13
CA LEU A 578 17.85 5.28 -22.87
C LEU A 578 17.04 3.98 -23.09
N ALA A 579 16.14 3.97 -24.05
CA ALA A 579 15.35 2.80 -24.40
C ALA A 579 16.24 1.61 -24.81
N GLN A 580 17.20 1.85 -25.71
CA GLN A 580 18.16 0.82 -26.14
C GLN A 580 19.04 0.29 -25.00
N SER A 581 19.34 1.14 -24.02
CA SER A 581 20.13 0.73 -22.85
C SER A 581 19.33 -0.10 -21.85
N MET A 582 18.01 0.05 -21.84
CA MET A 582 17.09 -0.72 -20.98
C MET A 582 16.79 -2.11 -21.58
N ASP A 583 16.79 -2.26 -22.89
CA ASP A 583 16.63 -3.52 -23.60
C ASP A 583 17.91 -4.39 -23.42
N LEU A 584 17.97 -5.10 -22.30
CA LEU A 584 19.15 -5.89 -21.91
C LEU A 584 19.29 -7.17 -22.74
N ASN A 585 18.19 -7.71 -23.21
CA ASN A 585 18.15 -8.95 -24.01
C ASN A 585 18.26 -8.68 -25.50
N LYS A 586 18.16 -7.41 -25.93
CA LYS A 586 18.24 -6.93 -27.32
C LYS A 586 17.17 -7.53 -28.24
N ASP A 587 15.96 -7.72 -27.72
CA ASP A 587 14.83 -8.24 -28.51
C ASP A 587 14.00 -7.12 -29.19
N GLY A 588 14.36 -5.85 -28.98
CA GLY A 588 13.69 -4.68 -29.54
C GLY A 588 12.47 -4.23 -28.72
N SER A 589 12.28 -4.79 -27.56
CA SER A 589 11.22 -4.43 -26.60
C SER A 589 11.80 -4.26 -25.21
N ILE A 590 11.07 -3.59 -24.32
CA ILE A 590 11.49 -3.40 -22.92
C ILE A 590 10.48 -4.14 -22.06
N ASP A 591 10.92 -5.18 -21.33
CA ASP A 591 10.09 -5.80 -20.33
C ASP A 591 10.07 -4.95 -19.03
N PHE A 592 9.02 -5.16 -18.23
CA PHE A 592 8.87 -4.40 -17.00
C PHE A 592 10.02 -4.66 -15.99
N ASN A 593 10.65 -5.83 -16.02
CA ASN A 593 11.80 -6.10 -15.14
C ASN A 593 13.07 -5.42 -15.67
N GLU A 594 13.23 -5.28 -16.98
CA GLU A 594 14.29 -4.49 -17.60
C GLU A 594 14.13 -3.02 -17.27
N PHE A 595 12.90 -2.49 -17.42
CA PHE A 595 12.56 -1.15 -16.98
C PHE A 595 12.87 -0.94 -15.50
N LEU A 596 12.44 -1.84 -14.61
CA LEU A 596 12.74 -1.76 -13.18
C LEU A 596 14.23 -1.91 -12.85
N LYS A 597 14.96 -2.78 -13.58
CA LYS A 597 16.39 -2.98 -13.36
C LYS A 597 17.20 -1.72 -13.66
N ALA A 598 16.80 -0.94 -14.66
CA ALA A 598 17.44 0.33 -14.96
C ALA A 598 17.39 1.33 -13.78
N PHE A 599 16.42 1.19 -12.89
CA PHE A 599 16.22 2.06 -11.71
C PHE A 599 16.63 1.41 -10.38
N HIS A 600 17.28 0.24 -10.38
CA HIS A 600 17.73 -0.38 -9.14
C HIS A 600 19.04 0.20 -8.62
N VAL A 601 19.00 0.70 -7.40
CA VAL A 601 20.19 1.04 -6.62
C VAL A 601 20.79 -0.23 -6.03
N PHE A 602 22.01 -0.57 -6.42
CA PHE A 602 22.74 -1.71 -5.87
C PHE A 602 23.77 -1.23 -4.83
N PRO A 603 23.91 -1.92 -3.69
CA PRO A 603 25.04 -1.69 -2.81
C PRO A 603 26.35 -2.08 -3.54
N PRO A 604 27.48 -1.36 -3.33
CA PRO A 604 28.74 -1.70 -3.94
C PRO A 604 29.15 -3.13 -3.59
N LYS A 605 29.55 -3.91 -4.58
CA LYS A 605 30.10 -5.26 -4.33
C LYS A 605 31.35 -5.12 -3.46
N PRO A 606 31.53 -5.94 -2.41
CA PRO A 606 32.75 -5.93 -1.61
C PRO A 606 33.96 -6.20 -2.53
N GLY A 607 34.86 -5.24 -2.67
CA GLY A 607 36.10 -5.39 -3.44
C GLY A 607 36.18 -4.66 -4.79
N THR A 608 35.12 -3.99 -5.26
CA THR A 608 35.20 -3.10 -6.43
C THR A 608 35.72 -1.72 -6.02
N LYS A 609 36.83 -1.28 -6.61
CA LYS A 609 37.28 0.11 -6.48
C LYS A 609 36.21 1.00 -7.08
N THR A 610 35.53 1.77 -6.24
CA THR A 610 34.59 2.80 -6.67
C THR A 610 35.35 3.86 -7.45
N VAL A 611 35.06 4.00 -8.73
CA VAL A 611 35.42 5.22 -9.46
C VAL A 611 34.40 6.27 -9.02
N PRO A 612 34.79 7.36 -8.38
CA PRO A 612 33.85 8.42 -8.04
C PRO A 612 33.35 9.00 -9.38
N VAL A 613 32.07 8.96 -9.61
CA VAL A 613 31.43 9.68 -10.71
C VAL A 613 31.48 11.15 -10.34
N VAL A 614 32.53 11.82 -10.74
CA VAL A 614 32.65 13.29 -10.74
C VAL A 614 31.78 13.74 -11.92
N LEU A 615 30.52 13.99 -11.66
CA LEU A 615 29.66 14.74 -12.59
C LEU A 615 30.15 16.19 -12.56
N THR A 616 31.05 16.53 -13.48
CA THR A 616 31.42 17.93 -13.75
C THR A 616 30.17 18.65 -14.21
N LEU A 617 29.67 19.55 -13.41
CA LEU A 617 28.76 20.59 -13.85
C LEU A 617 29.54 21.44 -14.88
N ASP A 618 29.19 21.32 -16.16
CA ASP A 618 29.59 22.30 -17.15
C ASP A 618 28.88 23.62 -16.84
N ASP A 619 29.53 24.44 -16.03
CA ASP A 619 29.24 25.88 -15.89
C ASP A 619 29.79 26.59 -17.12
N ARG A 620 29.06 26.58 -18.22
CA ARG A 620 29.18 27.55 -19.31
C ARG A 620 27.82 28.05 -19.69
N GLY A 621 27.27 28.88 -18.85
CA GLY A 621 26.25 29.85 -19.23
C GLY A 621 27.01 31.16 -19.49
N GLY A 622 27.33 31.41 -20.73
CA GLY A 622 27.81 32.71 -21.18
C GLY A 622 26.66 33.65 -21.45
N GLU A 623 26.86 34.89 -21.04
CA GLU A 623 26.30 36.18 -21.42
C GLU A 623 24.82 36.29 -21.77
#